data_a31f4f3540c44321730cddf4899aea9c
#
_entry.id   a31f4f3540c44321730cddf4899aea9c
#
_cell.length_a   1.000
_cell.length_b   1.000
_cell.length_c   1.000
_cell.angle_alpha   90.00
_cell.angle_beta   90.00
_cell.angle_gamma   90.00
#
_symmetry.space_group_name_H-M   'P 1'
#
loop_
_entity.id
_entity.type
_entity.pdbx_description
1 polymer ?
#
loop_
_entity_poly.entity_id
_entity_poly.type
_entity_poly.pdbx_seq_one_letter_code
_entity_poly.pdbx_strand_id
1 'polypeptide(L)'
;MPDAASLKSRVAAAVTDHRAEILELSHRIHANPEPAFEERLAAGWVAEALGRHGYAVELGVGSLPTAVRGRLAGGLGADGPRIGVLAEYDALPGLGHGCGHNTMAASGVGAAIALAAVRDAFAGEIVFLGTPAEERGSGKGIMIREGAFDGLDAALLYHPCDRSHVDGDALASEDVEVVFTGLQAHASSDPWKGRNALDAMIALFVSVGLWRQQLPPHARVHGIIQEGGTAANIIPDRTRAWFMIRSADQAHYAVMRERFRALAEAAAMAADCGVEVIFSGGSMTMNTNPTLAARWVANAAAHGVVEQGPDPFAGSTDMGNVSWVVPTIHPDLAIADEPTPGHSTAFRDAAASPKGDETTLLAATLVAETAIDLLADPALVARAWAELRRQR
;
A
#
# COMPACT_ATOMS: atom_id res chain seq x y z
N MET A 1 29.83 8.36 15.21
CA MET A 1 28.64 9.16 14.87
C MET A 1 28.30 10.11 16.03
N PRO A 2 27.75 11.33 15.76
CA PRO A 2 27.10 12.13 16.78
C PRO A 2 26.02 11.29 17.52
N ASP A 3 25.70 11.69 18.75
CA ASP A 3 24.62 11.04 19.52
C ASP A 3 23.29 11.10 18.76
N ALA A 4 22.55 9.98 18.73
CA ALA A 4 21.25 9.88 18.03
C ALA A 4 20.26 10.96 18.49
N ALA A 5 20.24 11.32 19.78
CA ALA A 5 19.38 12.38 20.30
C ALA A 5 19.70 13.76 19.68
N SER A 6 20.98 14.07 19.49
CA SER A 6 21.42 15.29 18.82
C SER A 6 20.99 15.31 17.34
N LEU A 7 21.09 14.17 16.65
CA LEU A 7 20.64 14.07 15.26
C LEU A 7 19.12 14.20 15.13
N LYS A 8 18.33 13.60 16.03
CA LYS A 8 16.89 13.78 16.09
C LYS A 8 16.49 15.24 16.25
N SER A 9 17.14 15.96 17.16
CA SER A 9 16.89 17.41 17.31
C SER A 9 17.19 18.19 16.02
N ARG A 10 18.26 17.81 15.29
CA ARG A 10 18.61 18.46 14.01
C ARG A 10 17.60 18.16 12.92
N VAL A 11 17.10 16.92 12.78
CA VAL A 11 16.07 16.61 11.78
C VAL A 11 14.73 17.28 12.11
N ALA A 12 14.33 17.35 13.38
CA ALA A 12 13.14 18.08 13.80
C ALA A 12 13.23 19.60 13.49
N ALA A 13 14.41 20.20 13.73
CA ALA A 13 14.66 21.58 13.34
C ALA A 13 14.57 21.77 11.82
N ALA A 14 15.17 20.85 11.02
CA ALA A 14 15.11 20.93 9.57
C ALA A 14 13.69 20.81 9.01
N VAL A 15 12.83 19.96 9.59
CA VAL A 15 11.38 19.92 9.23
C VAL A 15 10.72 21.27 9.50
N THR A 16 11.03 21.90 10.65
CA THR A 16 10.49 23.21 11.01
C THR A 16 10.98 24.30 10.05
N ASP A 17 12.26 24.31 9.70
CA ASP A 17 12.86 25.28 8.78
C ASP A 17 12.28 25.17 7.35
N HIS A 18 11.92 23.96 6.93
CA HIS A 18 11.32 23.68 5.63
C HIS A 18 9.79 23.54 5.65
N ARG A 19 9.13 23.94 6.76
CA ARG A 19 7.67 23.86 6.94
C ARG A 19 6.88 24.35 5.72
N ALA A 20 7.25 25.52 5.21
CA ALA A 20 6.50 26.15 4.10
C ALA A 20 6.58 25.31 2.82
N GLU A 21 7.76 24.79 2.48
CA GLU A 21 7.98 23.94 1.31
C GLU A 21 7.21 22.61 1.41
N ILE A 22 7.24 21.98 2.58
CA ILE A 22 6.55 20.70 2.86
C ILE A 22 5.03 20.87 2.71
N LEU A 23 4.47 21.90 3.33
CA LEU A 23 3.02 22.15 3.29
C LEU A 23 2.54 22.63 1.92
N GLU A 24 3.34 23.42 1.20
CA GLU A 24 3.05 23.79 -0.18
C GLU A 24 2.94 22.56 -1.07
N LEU A 25 3.83 21.58 -0.92
CA LEU A 25 3.76 20.31 -1.66
C LEU A 25 2.46 19.57 -1.36
N SER A 26 2.11 19.43 -0.06
CA SER A 26 0.85 18.77 0.35
C SER A 26 -0.37 19.44 -0.30
N HIS A 27 -0.48 20.76 -0.18
CA HIS A 27 -1.62 21.51 -0.71
C HIS A 27 -1.68 21.50 -2.23
N ARG A 28 -0.52 21.53 -2.92
CA ARG A 28 -0.47 21.42 -4.39
C ARG A 28 -0.98 20.05 -4.86
N ILE A 29 -0.56 18.96 -4.22
CA ILE A 29 -1.03 17.62 -4.53
C ILE A 29 -2.53 17.52 -4.24
N HIS A 30 -2.99 17.97 -3.06
CA HIS A 30 -4.40 17.98 -2.69
C HIS A 30 -5.30 18.71 -3.68
N ALA A 31 -4.83 19.86 -4.19
CA ALA A 31 -5.57 20.69 -5.14
C ALA A 31 -5.59 20.13 -6.57
N ASN A 32 -4.72 19.17 -6.88
CA ASN A 32 -4.58 18.55 -8.21
C ASN A 32 -4.62 17.02 -8.10
N PRO A 33 -5.76 16.45 -7.71
CA PRO A 33 -5.85 15.01 -7.48
C PRO A 33 -5.72 14.24 -8.79
N GLU A 34 -4.80 13.29 -8.83
CA GLU A 34 -4.55 12.39 -9.95
C GLU A 34 -4.80 10.94 -9.50
N PRO A 35 -5.59 10.15 -10.26
CA PRO A 35 -5.87 8.77 -9.89
C PRO A 35 -4.67 7.85 -10.12
N ALA A 36 -4.78 6.63 -9.59
CA ALA A 36 -3.78 5.58 -9.72
C ALA A 36 -3.22 5.42 -11.15
N PHE A 37 -1.90 5.37 -11.27
CA PHE A 37 -1.08 5.32 -12.50
C PHE A 37 -1.09 6.60 -13.36
N GLU A 38 -1.78 7.65 -12.95
CA GLU A 38 -1.87 8.93 -13.67
C GLU A 38 -1.23 10.10 -12.89
N GLU A 39 -0.54 9.86 -11.79
CA GLU A 39 0.00 10.81 -10.80
C GLU A 39 1.22 11.59 -11.32
N ARG A 40 1.12 12.16 -12.51
CA ARG A 40 2.26 12.80 -13.22
C ARG A 40 2.72 14.10 -12.57
N LEU A 41 1.77 14.93 -12.13
CA LEU A 41 2.07 16.20 -11.47
C LEU A 41 2.68 15.95 -10.09
N ALA A 42 2.04 15.08 -9.29
CA ALA A 42 2.51 14.75 -7.96
C ALA A 42 3.92 14.14 -8.01
N ALA A 43 4.15 13.13 -8.85
CA ALA A 43 5.46 12.50 -9.04
C ALA A 43 6.54 13.52 -9.50
N GLY A 44 6.17 14.43 -10.43
CA GLY A 44 7.07 15.48 -10.89
C GLY A 44 7.46 16.45 -9.77
N TRP A 45 6.52 16.90 -8.95
CA TRP A 45 6.80 17.80 -7.82
C TRP A 45 7.62 17.13 -6.72
N VAL A 46 7.34 15.86 -6.42
CA VAL A 46 8.14 15.04 -5.49
C VAL A 46 9.58 14.91 -6.01
N ALA A 47 9.77 14.57 -7.28
CA ALA A 47 11.08 14.42 -7.90
C ALA A 47 11.87 15.75 -7.88
N GLU A 48 11.20 16.88 -8.18
CA GLU A 48 11.80 18.20 -8.13
C GLU A 48 12.26 18.56 -6.70
N ALA A 49 11.40 18.35 -5.70
CA ALA A 49 11.74 18.63 -4.31
C ALA A 49 12.95 17.84 -3.85
N LEU A 50 13.01 16.53 -4.09
CA LEU A 50 14.14 15.68 -3.75
C LEU A 50 15.44 16.15 -4.44
N GLY A 51 15.36 16.52 -5.73
CA GLY A 51 16.51 17.01 -6.50
C GLY A 51 17.10 18.29 -5.91
N ARG A 52 16.26 19.24 -5.45
CA ARG A 52 16.72 20.47 -4.77
C ARG A 52 17.49 20.18 -3.48
N HIS A 53 17.18 19.08 -2.79
CA HIS A 53 17.83 18.66 -1.56
C HIS A 53 18.95 17.62 -1.74
N GLY A 54 19.46 17.48 -2.98
CA GLY A 54 20.68 16.74 -3.29
C GLY A 54 20.52 15.22 -3.43
N TYR A 55 19.30 14.74 -3.57
CA TYR A 55 19.06 13.35 -3.96
C TYR A 55 19.38 13.13 -5.45
N ALA A 56 19.96 11.99 -5.77
CA ALA A 56 20.02 11.49 -7.14
C ALA A 56 18.65 10.90 -7.47
N VAL A 57 17.88 11.59 -8.34
CA VAL A 57 16.47 11.27 -8.59
C VAL A 57 16.30 10.55 -9.92
N GLU A 58 15.51 9.50 -9.92
CA GLU A 58 14.98 8.77 -11.07
C GLU A 58 13.47 8.87 -11.06
N LEU A 59 12.87 9.38 -12.15
CA LEU A 59 11.44 9.39 -12.38
C LEU A 59 11.10 8.29 -13.39
N GLY A 60 10.10 7.47 -13.10
CA GLY A 60 9.78 6.27 -13.86
C GLY A 60 10.63 5.08 -13.40
N VAL A 61 10.27 4.46 -12.28
CA VAL A 61 10.98 3.29 -11.74
C VAL A 61 10.31 2.01 -12.23
N GLY A 62 11.10 1.16 -12.86
CA GLY A 62 10.58 -0.05 -13.50
C GLY A 62 9.57 0.29 -14.60
N SER A 63 8.45 -0.43 -14.63
CA SER A 63 7.35 -0.21 -15.59
C SER A 63 6.39 0.90 -15.20
N LEU A 64 6.61 1.59 -14.07
CA LEU A 64 5.72 2.62 -13.53
C LEU A 64 6.23 4.05 -13.81
N PRO A 65 5.69 4.76 -14.81
CA PRO A 65 6.17 6.10 -15.19
C PRO A 65 6.03 7.16 -14.10
N THR A 66 5.14 6.96 -13.14
CA THR A 66 4.85 7.87 -12.03
C THR A 66 5.52 7.47 -10.72
N ALA A 67 6.28 6.36 -10.69
CA ALA A 67 7.11 6.02 -9.54
C ALA A 67 8.37 6.89 -9.48
N VAL A 68 8.79 7.26 -8.27
CA VAL A 68 9.97 8.10 -8.02
C VAL A 68 10.97 7.34 -7.15
N ARG A 69 12.26 7.37 -7.51
CA ARG A 69 13.34 6.91 -6.65
C ARG A 69 14.34 8.03 -6.42
N GLY A 70 14.60 8.37 -5.15
CA GLY A 70 15.63 9.31 -4.75
C GLY A 70 16.69 8.59 -3.91
N ARG A 71 17.99 8.80 -4.19
CA ARG A 71 19.08 8.18 -3.44
C ARG A 71 20.00 9.26 -2.84
N LEU A 72 20.27 9.12 -1.55
CA LEU A 72 21.17 10.02 -0.81
C LEU A 72 22.15 9.21 0.02
N ALA A 73 23.42 9.22 -0.39
CA ALA A 73 24.47 8.59 0.40
C ALA A 73 24.84 9.43 1.63
N GLY A 74 25.08 8.80 2.75
CA GLY A 74 25.62 9.42 3.96
C GLY A 74 27.05 9.93 3.77
N GLY A 75 27.40 11.04 4.42
CA GLY A 75 28.72 11.67 4.32
C GLY A 75 29.84 10.89 5.03
N LEU A 76 29.49 9.94 5.92
CA LEU A 76 30.46 9.10 6.60
C LEU A 76 30.81 7.79 5.84
N GLY A 77 30.26 7.61 4.65
CA GLY A 77 30.54 6.49 3.75
C GLY A 77 29.31 5.61 3.48
N ALA A 78 29.46 4.68 2.53
CA ALA A 78 28.38 3.80 2.07
C ALA A 78 28.18 2.55 2.95
N ASP A 79 29.13 2.26 3.85
CA ASP A 79 29.07 1.08 4.72
C ASP A 79 28.12 1.33 5.90
N GLY A 80 26.83 1.11 5.69
CA GLY A 80 25.79 1.30 6.68
C GLY A 80 24.41 0.90 6.16
N PRO A 81 23.38 1.00 7.00
CA PRO A 81 22.03 0.63 6.60
C PRO A 81 21.48 1.45 5.42
N ARG A 82 20.65 0.80 4.62
CA ARG A 82 19.88 1.43 3.53
C ARG A 82 18.43 1.53 3.94
N ILE A 83 18.01 2.75 4.30
CA ILE A 83 16.67 3.00 4.85
C ILE A 83 15.75 3.57 3.78
N GLY A 84 14.65 2.85 3.51
CA GLY A 84 13.58 3.29 2.63
C GLY A 84 12.65 4.28 3.34
N VAL A 85 12.48 5.47 2.75
CA VAL A 85 11.44 6.44 3.11
C VAL A 85 10.43 6.44 1.97
N LEU A 86 9.20 6.03 2.25
CA LEU A 86 8.17 5.86 1.23
C LEU A 86 7.18 7.03 1.24
N ALA A 87 6.49 7.20 0.12
CA ALA A 87 5.43 8.19 -0.05
C ALA A 87 4.40 7.70 -1.07
N GLU A 88 3.12 7.93 -0.80
CA GLU A 88 2.00 7.74 -1.72
C GLU A 88 1.44 9.08 -2.12
N TYR A 89 0.82 9.18 -3.31
CA TYR A 89 0.28 10.44 -3.84
C TYR A 89 -0.89 10.26 -4.82
N ASP A 90 -1.39 9.06 -5.03
CA ASP A 90 -2.60 8.82 -5.82
C ASP A 90 -3.86 9.27 -5.08
N ALA A 91 -4.90 9.57 -5.84
CA ALA A 91 -6.18 10.06 -5.35
C ALA A 91 -7.34 9.17 -5.79
N LEU A 92 -8.40 9.20 -5.00
CA LEU A 92 -9.65 8.48 -5.31
C LEU A 92 -10.40 9.15 -6.47
N PRO A 93 -10.82 8.40 -7.50
CA PRO A 93 -11.62 8.94 -8.60
C PRO A 93 -12.90 9.66 -8.11
N GLY A 94 -13.06 10.93 -8.50
CA GLY A 94 -14.24 11.74 -8.18
C GLY A 94 -14.31 12.27 -6.74
N LEU A 95 -13.46 11.78 -5.83
CA LEU A 95 -13.38 12.26 -4.44
C LEU A 95 -12.12 13.10 -4.16
N GLY A 96 -11.04 12.86 -4.88
CA GLY A 96 -9.75 13.47 -4.60
C GLY A 96 -9.00 12.75 -3.47
N HIS A 97 -8.21 13.50 -2.68
CA HIS A 97 -7.39 12.92 -1.61
C HIS A 97 -8.21 12.51 -0.36
N GLY A 98 -9.26 11.69 -0.57
CA GLY A 98 -10.11 11.15 0.50
C GLY A 98 -9.44 10.10 1.37
N CYS A 99 -8.25 9.62 1.01
CA CYS A 99 -7.36 8.81 1.83
C CYS A 99 -6.20 9.62 2.45
N GLY A 100 -6.03 10.90 2.04
CA GLY A 100 -5.02 11.80 2.57
C GLY A 100 -3.59 11.58 2.07
N HIS A 101 -3.40 10.92 0.91
CA HIS A 101 -2.06 10.63 0.35
C HIS A 101 -1.23 11.89 0.06
N ASN A 102 -1.86 13.08 -0.11
CA ASN A 102 -1.13 14.34 -0.19
C ASN A 102 -0.26 14.59 1.07
N THR A 103 -0.75 14.21 2.25
CA THR A 103 -0.01 14.32 3.52
C THR A 103 1.13 13.30 3.59
N MET A 104 0.93 12.09 3.03
CA MET A 104 1.95 11.05 2.93
C MET A 104 3.08 11.46 1.98
N ALA A 105 2.74 12.01 0.81
CA ALA A 105 3.72 12.55 -0.12
C ALA A 105 4.59 13.63 0.54
N ALA A 106 3.93 14.60 1.19
CA ALA A 106 4.61 15.74 1.80
C ALA A 106 5.43 15.33 3.03
N SER A 107 4.94 14.43 3.87
CA SER A 107 5.69 13.94 5.04
C SER A 107 6.90 13.10 4.64
N GLY A 108 6.77 12.23 3.63
CA GLY A 108 7.90 11.45 3.11
C GLY A 108 8.98 12.35 2.53
N VAL A 109 8.61 13.36 1.73
CA VAL A 109 9.56 14.37 1.21
C VAL A 109 10.15 15.20 2.35
N GLY A 110 9.35 15.62 3.33
CA GLY A 110 9.82 16.36 4.51
C GLY A 110 10.84 15.56 5.32
N ALA A 111 10.60 14.27 5.52
CA ALA A 111 11.58 13.37 6.16
C ALA A 111 12.87 13.27 5.33
N ALA A 112 12.76 13.14 4.01
CA ALA A 112 13.92 13.11 3.11
C ALA A 112 14.73 14.41 3.17
N ILE A 113 14.07 15.58 3.19
CA ILE A 113 14.70 16.90 3.37
C ILE A 113 15.46 16.96 4.71
N ALA A 114 14.81 16.53 5.79
CA ALA A 114 15.42 16.55 7.12
C ALA A 114 16.64 15.63 7.22
N LEU A 115 16.58 14.44 6.61
CA LEU A 115 17.70 13.50 6.54
C LEU A 115 18.84 14.05 5.68
N ALA A 116 18.55 14.77 4.60
CA ALA A 116 19.57 15.44 3.79
C ALA A 116 20.31 16.53 4.58
N ALA A 117 19.63 17.25 5.47
CA ALA A 117 20.25 18.28 6.32
C ALA A 117 21.26 17.72 7.34
N VAL A 118 21.23 16.41 7.60
CA VAL A 118 22.16 15.72 8.53
C VAL A 118 23.02 14.67 7.84
N ARG A 119 23.07 14.66 6.49
CA ARG A 119 23.81 13.64 5.71
C ARG A 119 25.27 13.50 6.07
N ASP A 120 25.90 14.58 6.55
CA ASP A 120 27.29 14.63 7.00
C ASP A 120 27.57 13.78 8.26
N ALA A 121 26.54 13.33 8.95
CA ALA A 121 26.60 12.75 10.28
C ALA A 121 26.24 11.25 10.34
N PHE A 122 25.91 10.61 9.22
CA PHE A 122 25.63 9.17 9.17
C PHE A 122 26.37 8.46 8.02
N ALA A 123 26.53 7.14 8.17
CA ALA A 123 26.95 6.22 7.10
C ALA A 123 25.72 5.45 6.59
N GLY A 124 25.82 4.89 5.38
CA GLY A 124 24.72 4.19 4.72
C GLY A 124 24.00 5.05 3.69
N GLU A 125 22.74 4.76 3.43
CA GLU A 125 22.00 5.41 2.35
C GLU A 125 20.53 5.62 2.74
N ILE A 126 19.96 6.77 2.37
CA ILE A 126 18.50 6.98 2.34
C ILE A 126 18.02 6.74 0.91
N VAL A 127 17.02 5.87 0.78
CA VAL A 127 16.36 5.59 -0.49
C VAL A 127 14.91 6.05 -0.37
N PHE A 128 14.58 7.17 -1.00
CA PHE A 128 13.20 7.59 -1.12
C PHE A 128 12.51 6.79 -2.22
N LEU A 129 11.30 6.30 -1.97
CA LEU A 129 10.43 5.64 -2.94
C LEU A 129 9.06 6.31 -2.95
N GLY A 130 8.78 7.06 -4.02
CA GLY A 130 7.44 7.51 -4.35
C GLY A 130 6.69 6.37 -5.03
N THR A 131 5.66 5.88 -4.39
CA THR A 131 4.94 4.65 -4.78
C THR A 131 3.54 5.02 -5.27
N PRO A 132 3.27 4.95 -6.59
CA PRO A 132 1.96 5.24 -7.16
C PRO A 132 0.97 4.10 -6.95
N ALA A 133 -0.31 4.39 -7.20
CA ALA A 133 -1.37 3.40 -7.41
C ALA A 133 -1.61 2.46 -6.21
N GLU A 134 -1.68 3.01 -5.00
CA GLU A 134 -2.08 2.28 -3.80
C GLU A 134 -3.57 1.91 -3.87
N GLU A 135 -4.42 2.88 -4.18
CA GLU A 135 -5.89 2.76 -4.19
C GLU A 135 -6.39 1.77 -5.25
N ARG A 136 -5.57 1.49 -6.26
CA ARG A 136 -5.93 0.55 -7.33
C ARG A 136 -4.71 0.01 -8.05
N GLY A 137 -4.52 -1.29 -8.01
CA GLY A 137 -3.53 -1.98 -8.85
C GLY A 137 -2.24 -2.38 -8.15
N SER A 138 -2.05 -2.00 -6.88
CA SER A 138 -0.89 -2.39 -6.06
C SER A 138 0.45 -2.00 -6.69
N GLY A 139 0.70 -0.68 -6.78
CA GLY A 139 1.94 -0.13 -7.34
C GLY A 139 3.18 -0.66 -6.64
N LYS A 140 3.17 -0.76 -5.29
CA LYS A 140 4.27 -1.36 -4.53
C LYS A 140 4.48 -2.83 -4.86
N GLY A 141 3.41 -3.59 -5.10
CA GLY A 141 3.51 -4.97 -5.54
C GLY A 141 4.20 -5.10 -6.91
N ILE A 142 3.98 -4.16 -7.83
CA ILE A 142 4.70 -4.09 -9.12
C ILE A 142 6.17 -3.72 -8.86
N MET A 143 6.43 -2.67 -8.08
CA MET A 143 7.79 -2.21 -7.76
C MET A 143 8.64 -3.28 -7.07
N ILE A 144 8.03 -4.13 -6.21
CA ILE A 144 8.70 -5.27 -5.58
C ILE A 144 9.13 -6.30 -6.63
N ARG A 145 8.23 -6.69 -7.53
CA ARG A 145 8.56 -7.66 -8.60
C ARG A 145 9.67 -7.18 -9.52
N GLU A 146 9.82 -5.88 -9.65
CA GLU A 146 10.84 -5.23 -10.50
C GLU A 146 12.11 -4.83 -9.72
N GLY A 147 12.22 -5.25 -8.44
CA GLY A 147 13.43 -5.08 -7.64
C GLY A 147 13.66 -3.68 -7.06
N ALA A 148 12.64 -2.80 -7.05
CA ALA A 148 12.80 -1.44 -6.51
C ALA A 148 13.10 -1.40 -5.00
N PHE A 149 12.73 -2.46 -4.28
CA PHE A 149 12.98 -2.62 -2.84
C PHE A 149 14.23 -3.44 -2.51
N ASP A 150 14.95 -3.93 -3.53
CA ASP A 150 16.11 -4.80 -3.32
C ASP A 150 17.24 -4.08 -2.58
N GLY A 151 17.75 -4.75 -1.55
CA GLY A 151 18.83 -4.25 -0.73
C GLY A 151 18.45 -3.15 0.25
N LEU A 152 17.18 -2.84 0.46
CA LEU A 152 16.72 -2.04 1.59
C LEU A 152 16.83 -2.86 2.88
N ASP A 153 17.22 -2.20 3.96
CA ASP A 153 17.32 -2.77 5.30
C ASP A 153 16.07 -2.53 6.15
N ALA A 154 15.33 -1.47 5.86
CA ALA A 154 14.03 -1.15 6.43
C ALA A 154 13.24 -0.24 5.50
N ALA A 155 11.91 -0.21 5.64
CA ALA A 155 11.02 0.69 4.93
C ALA A 155 10.05 1.36 5.92
N LEU A 156 9.89 2.69 5.79
CA LEU A 156 9.09 3.51 6.68
C LEU A 156 8.08 4.31 5.86
N LEU A 157 6.80 4.21 6.22
CA LEU A 157 5.71 4.99 5.63
C LEU A 157 4.69 5.28 6.72
N TYR A 158 4.28 6.53 6.88
CA TYR A 158 3.17 6.90 7.75
C TYR A 158 1.85 6.91 6.95
N HIS A 159 0.72 6.73 7.62
CA HIS A 159 -0.62 6.88 7.01
C HIS A 159 -1.48 7.87 7.83
N PRO A 160 -2.26 8.77 7.20
CA PRO A 160 -3.22 9.62 7.91
C PRO A 160 -4.48 8.81 8.28
N CYS A 161 -4.98 9.04 9.50
CA CYS A 161 -6.17 8.40 10.02
C CYS A 161 -6.98 9.39 10.88
N ASP A 162 -8.06 8.95 11.51
CA ASP A 162 -8.74 9.70 12.58
C ASP A 162 -8.24 9.35 13.98
N ARG A 163 -7.31 8.42 14.08
CA ARG A 163 -6.63 7.96 15.31
C ARG A 163 -5.14 7.76 15.09
N SER A 164 -4.37 7.65 16.18
CA SER A 164 -2.93 7.38 16.11
C SER A 164 -2.61 6.02 16.69
N HIS A 165 -2.01 5.14 15.90
CA HIS A 165 -1.55 3.81 16.33
C HIS A 165 -0.46 3.26 15.39
N VAL A 166 0.38 2.35 15.91
CA VAL A 166 1.51 1.81 15.13
C VAL A 166 1.22 0.44 14.53
N ASP A 167 0.33 -0.32 15.11
CA ASP A 167 0.07 -1.72 14.78
C ASP A 167 -1.37 -1.88 14.27
N GLY A 168 -1.56 -1.60 13.00
CA GLY A 168 -2.84 -1.74 12.30
C GLY A 168 -2.89 -3.04 11.50
N ASP A 169 -3.97 -3.81 11.69
CA ASP A 169 -4.26 -4.96 10.87
C ASP A 169 -4.71 -4.50 9.47
N ALA A 170 -3.92 -4.77 8.43
CA ALA A 170 -4.40 -4.66 7.05
C ALA A 170 -4.73 -6.04 6.50
N LEU A 171 -5.87 -6.14 5.83
CA LEU A 171 -6.33 -7.38 5.22
C LEU A 171 -5.54 -7.68 3.94
N ALA A 172 -5.16 -8.94 3.75
CA ALA A 172 -4.88 -9.41 2.41
C ALA A 172 -6.16 -9.28 1.57
N SER A 173 -6.02 -8.73 0.37
CA SER A 173 -7.14 -8.51 -0.56
C SER A 173 -6.65 -8.68 -1.99
N GLU A 174 -7.42 -9.34 -2.84
CA GLU A 174 -7.07 -9.52 -4.24
C GLU A 174 -8.33 -9.57 -5.10
N ASP A 175 -8.26 -8.91 -6.24
CA ASP A 175 -9.25 -9.02 -7.30
C ASP A 175 -9.04 -10.30 -8.09
N VAL A 176 -10.15 -10.98 -8.42
CA VAL A 176 -10.13 -12.20 -9.22
C VAL A 176 -11.12 -12.07 -10.36
N GLU A 177 -10.61 -12.00 -11.58
CA GLU A 177 -11.45 -12.12 -12.76
C GLU A 177 -11.56 -13.59 -13.18
N VAL A 178 -12.77 -14.04 -13.47
CA VAL A 178 -13.04 -15.39 -13.98
C VAL A 178 -13.76 -15.28 -15.32
N VAL A 179 -13.21 -15.92 -16.33
CA VAL A 179 -13.80 -16.00 -17.67
C VAL A 179 -14.04 -17.47 -18.01
N PHE A 180 -15.31 -17.83 -18.27
CA PHE A 180 -15.63 -19.13 -18.84
C PHE A 180 -15.85 -19.01 -20.34
N THR A 181 -15.35 -20.02 -21.09
CA THR A 181 -15.50 -20.12 -22.54
C THR A 181 -16.17 -21.44 -22.91
N GLY A 182 -17.30 -21.34 -23.55
CA GLY A 182 -18.12 -22.45 -24.00
C GLY A 182 -18.28 -22.52 -25.54
N LEU A 183 -19.48 -22.87 -25.99
CA LEU A 183 -19.82 -22.94 -27.42
C LEU A 183 -21.29 -22.54 -27.62
N GLN A 184 -21.54 -21.59 -28.51
CA GLN A 184 -22.90 -21.16 -28.86
C GLN A 184 -23.70 -22.27 -29.56
N ALA A 185 -25.00 -22.30 -29.27
CA ALA A 185 -25.98 -23.10 -29.95
C ALA A 185 -27.38 -22.45 -29.82
N HIS A 186 -28.28 -22.85 -30.70
CA HIS A 186 -29.69 -22.42 -30.58
C HIS A 186 -30.35 -23.14 -29.38
N ALA A 187 -30.81 -22.37 -28.41
CA ALA A 187 -31.28 -22.94 -27.11
C ALA A 187 -32.47 -23.86 -27.20
N SER A 188 -33.30 -23.77 -28.24
CA SER A 188 -34.49 -24.65 -28.42
C SER A 188 -34.34 -25.73 -29.48
N SER A 189 -33.55 -25.51 -30.54
CA SER A 189 -33.40 -26.49 -31.64
C SER A 189 -32.25 -27.46 -31.44
N ASP A 190 -31.06 -26.97 -31.01
CA ASP A 190 -29.84 -27.75 -30.92
C ASP A 190 -29.02 -27.50 -29.61
N PRO A 191 -29.66 -27.42 -28.44
CA PRO A 191 -28.91 -27.06 -27.21
C PRO A 191 -27.77 -28.04 -26.88
N TRP A 192 -27.89 -29.31 -27.25
CA TRP A 192 -26.87 -30.34 -27.03
C TRP A 192 -25.58 -30.15 -27.86
N LYS A 193 -25.58 -29.24 -28.85
CA LYS A 193 -24.38 -28.86 -29.61
C LYS A 193 -23.59 -27.74 -28.91
N GLY A 194 -24.20 -27.05 -27.93
CA GLY A 194 -23.59 -25.99 -27.18
C GLY A 194 -22.84 -26.47 -25.93
N ARG A 195 -21.99 -25.58 -25.39
CA ARG A 195 -21.42 -25.68 -24.04
C ARG A 195 -21.71 -24.37 -23.33
N ASN A 196 -22.50 -24.45 -22.25
CA ASN A 196 -23.09 -23.27 -21.65
C ASN A 196 -22.13 -22.63 -20.63
N ALA A 197 -21.43 -21.56 -21.02
CA ALA A 197 -20.55 -20.83 -20.12
C ALA A 197 -21.29 -20.20 -18.91
N LEU A 198 -22.62 -19.92 -19.05
CA LEU A 198 -23.40 -19.40 -17.94
C LEU A 198 -23.68 -20.46 -16.87
N ASP A 199 -23.86 -21.73 -17.27
CA ASP A 199 -24.01 -22.82 -16.30
C ASP A 199 -22.73 -23.01 -15.49
N ALA A 200 -21.55 -22.90 -16.12
CA ALA A 200 -20.27 -22.88 -15.40
C ALA A 200 -20.18 -21.71 -14.40
N MET A 201 -20.61 -20.52 -14.80
CA MET A 201 -20.62 -19.35 -13.93
C MET A 201 -21.57 -19.50 -12.74
N ILE A 202 -22.78 -20.01 -12.97
CA ILE A 202 -23.75 -20.28 -11.90
C ILE A 202 -23.19 -21.35 -10.94
N ALA A 203 -22.58 -22.43 -11.47
CA ALA A 203 -21.97 -23.48 -10.65
C ALA A 203 -20.84 -22.93 -9.77
N LEU A 204 -20.02 -22.01 -10.28
CA LEU A 204 -19.01 -21.33 -9.48
C LEU A 204 -19.64 -20.52 -8.34
N PHE A 205 -20.66 -19.68 -8.61
CA PHE A 205 -21.32 -18.87 -7.58
C PHE A 205 -21.98 -19.74 -6.50
N VAL A 206 -22.59 -20.87 -6.90
CA VAL A 206 -23.14 -21.86 -5.95
C VAL A 206 -22.02 -22.46 -5.10
N SER A 207 -20.92 -22.90 -5.71
CA SER A 207 -19.80 -23.51 -5.02
C SER A 207 -19.13 -22.53 -4.04
N VAL A 208 -18.94 -21.28 -4.44
CA VAL A 208 -18.47 -20.20 -3.55
C VAL A 208 -19.47 -19.96 -2.41
N GLY A 209 -20.79 -19.99 -2.70
CA GLY A 209 -21.85 -19.87 -1.68
C GLY A 209 -21.79 -20.97 -0.62
N LEU A 210 -21.55 -22.20 -1.03
CA LEU A 210 -21.37 -23.35 -0.12
C LEU A 210 -20.08 -23.21 0.69
N TRP A 211 -18.99 -22.80 0.07
CA TRP A 211 -17.69 -22.63 0.74
C TRP A 211 -17.71 -21.49 1.77
N ARG A 212 -18.34 -20.34 1.45
CA ARG A 212 -18.37 -19.15 2.32
C ARG A 212 -18.90 -19.44 3.73
N GLN A 213 -19.78 -20.41 3.88
CA GLN A 213 -20.35 -20.78 5.18
C GLN A 213 -19.28 -21.30 6.16
N GLN A 214 -18.20 -21.89 5.66
CA GLN A 214 -17.11 -22.45 6.45
C GLN A 214 -15.91 -21.53 6.57
N LEU A 215 -15.95 -20.31 6.00
CA LEU A 215 -14.88 -19.35 6.17
C LEU A 215 -14.86 -18.78 7.60
N PRO A 216 -13.67 -18.60 8.20
CA PRO A 216 -13.56 -17.96 9.50
C PRO A 216 -14.04 -16.49 9.45
N PRO A 217 -14.37 -15.88 10.60
CA PRO A 217 -14.90 -14.51 10.66
C PRO A 217 -14.03 -13.44 10.00
N HIS A 218 -12.71 -13.67 9.91
CA HIS A 218 -11.73 -12.77 9.32
C HIS A 218 -11.52 -12.96 7.81
N ALA A 219 -12.28 -13.85 7.15
CA ALA A 219 -12.16 -14.13 5.73
C ALA A 219 -13.45 -13.85 4.97
N ARG A 220 -13.34 -13.36 3.72
CA ARG A 220 -14.46 -13.00 2.85
C ARG A 220 -14.17 -13.37 1.40
N VAL A 221 -15.22 -13.82 0.71
CA VAL A 221 -15.29 -13.94 -0.75
C VAL A 221 -16.61 -13.39 -1.22
N HIS A 222 -16.59 -12.46 -2.17
CA HIS A 222 -17.77 -11.89 -2.80
C HIS A 222 -17.48 -11.54 -4.24
N GLY A 223 -18.53 -11.42 -5.06
CA GLY A 223 -18.33 -11.11 -6.48
C GLY A 223 -19.66 -10.83 -7.19
N ILE A 224 -19.52 -10.40 -8.43
CA ILE A 224 -20.63 -10.10 -9.34
C ILE A 224 -20.38 -10.75 -10.71
N ILE A 225 -21.47 -11.09 -11.40
CA ILE A 225 -21.42 -11.46 -12.83
C ILE A 225 -21.42 -10.16 -13.64
N GLN A 226 -20.42 -9.95 -14.49
CA GLN A 226 -20.29 -8.78 -15.37
C GLN A 226 -20.87 -9.06 -16.77
N GLU A 227 -20.69 -10.31 -17.26
CA GLU A 227 -21.21 -10.78 -18.54
C GLU A 227 -21.86 -12.15 -18.34
N GLY A 228 -23.15 -12.28 -18.68
CA GLY A 228 -23.93 -13.51 -18.51
C GLY A 228 -24.51 -14.09 -19.81
N GLY A 229 -24.07 -13.61 -20.96
CA GLY A 229 -24.61 -13.97 -22.28
C GLY A 229 -25.31 -12.79 -22.96
N THR A 230 -25.80 -13.00 -24.19
CA THR A 230 -26.35 -11.93 -25.05
C THR A 230 -27.85 -12.02 -25.28
N ALA A 231 -28.43 -13.23 -25.32
CA ALA A 231 -29.85 -13.45 -25.54
C ALA A 231 -30.29 -14.79 -24.95
N ALA A 232 -31.54 -14.87 -24.47
CA ALA A 232 -32.07 -16.05 -23.80
C ALA A 232 -32.25 -17.28 -24.72
N ASN A 233 -32.34 -17.08 -26.04
CA ASN A 233 -32.45 -18.13 -27.03
C ASN A 233 -31.12 -18.59 -27.65
N ILE A 234 -29.98 -18.12 -27.10
CA ILE A 234 -28.62 -18.50 -27.50
C ILE A 234 -27.92 -19.08 -26.28
N ILE A 235 -27.37 -20.30 -26.38
CA ILE A 235 -26.48 -20.86 -25.35
C ILE A 235 -25.24 -19.95 -25.25
N PRO A 236 -24.95 -19.36 -24.08
CA PRO A 236 -23.79 -18.46 -23.91
C PRO A 236 -22.46 -19.19 -24.10
N ASP A 237 -21.62 -18.66 -24.97
CA ASP A 237 -20.26 -19.16 -25.22
C ASP A 237 -19.19 -18.44 -24.40
N ARG A 238 -19.55 -17.34 -23.75
CA ARG A 238 -18.64 -16.57 -22.88
C ARG A 238 -19.38 -15.94 -21.71
N THR A 239 -18.80 -16.03 -20.52
CA THR A 239 -19.23 -15.28 -19.34
C THR A 239 -18.03 -14.75 -18.59
N ARG A 240 -18.24 -13.65 -17.85
CA ARG A 240 -17.21 -13.01 -17.03
C ARG A 240 -17.75 -12.60 -15.67
N ALA A 241 -16.99 -12.84 -14.63
CA ALA A 241 -17.27 -12.38 -13.28
C ALA A 241 -16.03 -11.72 -12.67
N TRP A 242 -16.30 -10.81 -11.74
CA TRP A 242 -15.30 -10.21 -10.88
C TRP A 242 -15.60 -10.60 -9.44
N PHE A 243 -14.60 -11.18 -8.78
CA PHE A 243 -14.62 -11.53 -7.36
C PHE A 243 -13.55 -10.78 -6.60
N MET A 244 -13.71 -10.71 -5.28
CA MET A 244 -12.72 -10.22 -4.36
C MET A 244 -12.57 -11.22 -3.22
N ILE A 245 -11.32 -11.58 -2.91
CA ILE A 245 -10.94 -12.47 -1.82
C ILE A 245 -10.22 -11.65 -0.77
N ARG A 246 -10.62 -11.78 0.52
CA ARG A 246 -10.00 -11.06 1.63
C ARG A 246 -9.77 -11.98 2.83
N SER A 247 -8.65 -11.76 3.56
CA SER A 247 -8.35 -12.45 4.82
C SER A 247 -7.43 -11.61 5.70
N ALA A 248 -7.63 -11.65 7.02
CA ALA A 248 -6.69 -11.09 8.00
C ALA A 248 -5.53 -12.07 8.34
N ASP A 249 -5.53 -13.29 7.79
CA ASP A 249 -4.50 -14.29 7.98
C ASP A 249 -3.82 -14.61 6.64
N GLN A 250 -2.51 -14.36 6.53
CA GLN A 250 -1.75 -14.52 5.30
C GLN A 250 -1.67 -15.98 4.85
N ALA A 251 -1.51 -16.92 5.78
CA ALA A 251 -1.45 -18.34 5.44
C ALA A 251 -2.82 -18.86 4.97
N HIS A 252 -3.89 -18.42 5.65
CA HIS A 252 -5.26 -18.75 5.23
C HIS A 252 -5.61 -18.12 3.88
N TYR A 253 -5.17 -16.88 3.62
CA TYR A 253 -5.35 -16.23 2.32
C TYR A 253 -4.74 -17.05 1.17
N ALA A 254 -3.53 -17.58 1.33
CA ALA A 254 -2.90 -18.45 0.33
C ALA A 254 -3.76 -19.71 0.05
N VAL A 255 -4.29 -20.34 1.10
CA VAL A 255 -5.22 -21.48 0.96
C VAL A 255 -6.50 -21.07 0.23
N MET A 256 -7.03 -19.86 0.49
CA MET A 256 -8.24 -19.37 -0.17
C MET A 256 -8.05 -19.18 -1.68
N ARG A 257 -6.90 -18.66 -2.12
CA ARG A 257 -6.57 -18.50 -3.55
C ARG A 257 -6.62 -19.85 -4.29
N GLU A 258 -5.92 -20.86 -3.76
CA GLU A 258 -5.90 -22.19 -4.35
C GLU A 258 -7.29 -22.85 -4.33
N ARG A 259 -8.03 -22.68 -3.25
CA ARG A 259 -9.40 -23.19 -3.15
C ARG A 259 -10.34 -22.54 -4.18
N PHE A 260 -10.25 -21.23 -4.36
CA PHE A 260 -11.05 -20.52 -5.36
C PHE A 260 -10.74 -20.99 -6.77
N ARG A 261 -9.46 -21.15 -7.12
CA ARG A 261 -9.02 -21.69 -8.41
C ARG A 261 -9.63 -23.07 -8.66
N ALA A 262 -9.52 -23.97 -7.68
CA ALA A 262 -10.07 -25.32 -7.78
C ALA A 262 -11.60 -25.32 -7.97
N LEU A 263 -12.34 -24.40 -7.33
CA LEU A 263 -13.80 -24.27 -7.53
C LEU A 263 -14.14 -23.79 -8.95
N ALA A 264 -13.37 -22.86 -9.51
CA ALA A 264 -13.58 -22.38 -10.87
C ALA A 264 -13.27 -23.49 -11.90
N GLU A 265 -12.20 -24.25 -11.70
CA GLU A 265 -11.86 -25.41 -12.55
C GLU A 265 -12.92 -26.52 -12.47
N ALA A 266 -13.44 -26.81 -11.27
CA ALA A 266 -14.51 -27.78 -11.11
C ALA A 266 -15.82 -27.33 -11.79
N ALA A 267 -16.14 -26.04 -11.74
CA ALA A 267 -17.31 -25.48 -12.41
C ALA A 267 -17.18 -25.56 -13.94
N ALA A 268 -15.98 -25.28 -14.48
CA ALA A 268 -15.66 -25.43 -15.89
C ALA A 268 -15.83 -26.88 -16.36
N MET A 269 -15.30 -27.83 -15.59
CA MET A 269 -15.40 -29.26 -15.87
C MET A 269 -16.86 -29.71 -15.89
N ALA A 270 -17.69 -29.26 -14.95
CA ALA A 270 -19.10 -29.62 -14.84
C ALA A 270 -19.93 -29.17 -16.06
N ALA A 271 -19.53 -28.11 -16.75
CA ALA A 271 -20.22 -27.54 -17.91
C ALA A 271 -19.48 -27.79 -19.25
N ASP A 272 -18.42 -28.60 -19.25
CA ASP A 272 -17.55 -28.85 -20.42
C ASP A 272 -17.00 -27.55 -21.05
N CYS A 273 -16.66 -26.57 -20.23
CA CYS A 273 -16.17 -25.24 -20.61
C CYS A 273 -14.67 -25.07 -20.33
N GLY A 274 -14.03 -24.13 -21.03
CA GLY A 274 -12.75 -23.59 -20.63
C GLY A 274 -12.89 -22.58 -19.50
N VAL A 275 -11.83 -22.38 -18.70
CA VAL A 275 -11.78 -21.36 -17.66
C VAL A 275 -10.44 -20.64 -17.63
N GLU A 276 -10.49 -19.33 -17.43
CA GLU A 276 -9.35 -18.49 -17.10
C GLU A 276 -9.62 -17.82 -15.75
N VAL A 277 -8.65 -17.88 -14.82
CA VAL A 277 -8.72 -17.26 -13.50
C VAL A 277 -7.53 -16.33 -13.34
N ILE A 278 -7.79 -15.03 -13.33
CA ILE A 278 -6.78 -13.97 -13.27
C ILE A 278 -6.85 -13.31 -11.91
N PHE A 279 -5.77 -13.43 -11.15
CA PHE A 279 -5.56 -12.73 -9.88
C PHE A 279 -4.78 -11.45 -10.14
N SER A 280 -5.25 -10.32 -9.62
CA SER A 280 -4.64 -9.01 -9.86
C SER A 280 -4.80 -8.04 -8.69
N GLY A 281 -3.90 -7.04 -8.62
CA GLY A 281 -4.00 -5.96 -7.64
C GLY A 281 -3.93 -6.41 -6.19
N GLY A 282 -3.19 -7.49 -5.88
CA GLY A 282 -3.18 -8.12 -4.57
C GLY A 282 -2.39 -7.34 -3.52
N SER A 283 -3.00 -7.15 -2.34
CA SER A 283 -2.32 -6.73 -1.10
C SER A 283 -2.18 -7.94 -0.19
N MET A 284 -1.03 -8.07 0.46
CA MET A 284 -0.80 -9.02 1.56
C MET A 284 -1.26 -8.41 2.89
N THR A 285 -1.42 -9.23 3.93
CA THR A 285 -1.64 -8.71 5.29
C THR A 285 -0.46 -7.85 5.70
N MET A 286 -0.71 -6.81 6.50
CA MET A 286 0.39 -6.04 7.10
C MET A 286 1.14 -6.92 8.12
N ASN A 287 2.47 -6.91 8.02
CA ASN A 287 3.39 -7.60 8.89
C ASN A 287 4.30 -6.57 9.57
N THR A 288 3.71 -5.79 10.49
CA THR A 288 4.41 -4.72 11.21
C THR A 288 5.61 -5.27 11.96
N ASN A 289 6.80 -4.68 11.73
CA ASN A 289 8.01 -5.14 12.39
C ASN A 289 8.09 -4.62 13.83
N PRO A 290 8.15 -5.51 14.86
CA PRO A 290 8.09 -5.09 16.26
C PRO A 290 9.24 -4.20 16.71
N THR A 291 10.46 -4.43 16.19
CA THR A 291 11.63 -3.59 16.51
C THR A 291 11.45 -2.16 15.99
N LEU A 292 10.98 -1.99 14.76
CA LEU A 292 10.72 -0.69 14.16
C LEU A 292 9.54 0.00 14.85
N ALA A 293 8.46 -0.71 15.13
CA ALA A 293 7.28 -0.22 15.83
C ALA A 293 7.64 0.35 17.22
N ALA A 294 8.47 -0.37 17.98
CA ALA A 294 8.93 0.11 19.28
C ALA A 294 9.75 1.41 19.18
N ARG A 295 10.51 1.62 18.11
CA ARG A 295 11.23 2.90 17.87
C ARG A 295 10.28 4.03 17.52
N TRP A 296 9.33 3.76 16.63
CA TRP A 296 8.28 4.72 16.28
C TRP A 296 7.50 5.19 17.53
N VAL A 297 6.98 4.24 18.32
CA VAL A 297 6.21 4.55 19.55
C VAL A 297 7.02 5.40 20.52
N ALA A 298 8.31 5.09 20.70
CA ALA A 298 9.18 5.87 21.58
C ALA A 298 9.38 7.31 21.07
N ASN A 299 9.55 7.48 19.76
CA ASN A 299 9.67 8.79 19.12
C ASN A 299 8.34 9.57 19.22
N ALA A 300 7.23 8.93 18.86
CA ALA A 300 5.90 9.51 18.89
C ALA A 300 5.50 9.99 20.31
N ALA A 301 5.80 9.19 21.33
CA ALA A 301 5.58 9.56 22.74
C ALA A 301 6.40 10.78 23.16
N ALA A 302 7.63 10.95 22.68
CA ALA A 302 8.46 12.13 22.94
C ALA A 302 7.86 13.42 22.37
N HIS A 303 7.04 13.32 21.33
CA HIS A 303 6.26 14.41 20.73
C HIS A 303 4.82 14.51 21.24
N GLY A 304 4.47 13.77 22.32
CA GLY A 304 3.16 13.83 22.95
C GLY A 304 2.04 13.07 22.23
N VAL A 305 2.37 12.23 21.24
CA VAL A 305 1.39 11.34 20.61
C VAL A 305 0.98 10.25 21.60
N VAL A 306 -0.32 10.07 21.75
CA VAL A 306 -0.90 9.01 22.58
C VAL A 306 -1.36 7.87 21.68
N GLU A 307 -0.84 6.68 21.91
CA GLU A 307 -1.24 5.46 21.22
C GLU A 307 -2.71 5.13 21.54
N GLN A 308 -3.53 4.98 20.48
CA GLN A 308 -4.98 4.70 20.63
C GLN A 308 -5.18 3.26 20.21
N GLY A 309 -5.16 2.33 20.16
CA GLY A 309 -5.40 1.00 19.64
C GLY A 309 -5.85 0.98 18.16
N PRO A 310 -5.73 -0.17 17.52
CA PRO A 310 -6.01 -0.31 16.09
C PRO A 310 -7.49 -0.05 15.76
N ASP A 311 -7.74 0.33 14.50
CA ASP A 311 -9.08 0.41 13.96
C ASP A 311 -9.71 -0.99 13.94
N PRO A 312 -10.91 -1.18 14.50
CA PRO A 312 -11.62 -2.45 14.41
C PRO A 312 -12.06 -2.81 12.98
N PHE A 313 -11.99 -1.86 12.03
CA PHE A 313 -12.37 -2.03 10.63
C PHE A 313 -11.17 -1.89 9.71
N ALA A 314 -10.23 -2.81 9.83
CA ALA A 314 -9.02 -2.81 8.99
C ALA A 314 -9.34 -2.75 7.48
N GLY A 315 -8.69 -1.83 6.78
CA GLY A 315 -8.66 -1.76 5.33
C GLY A 315 -7.69 -2.77 4.72
N SER A 316 -7.26 -2.49 3.50
CA SER A 316 -6.17 -3.19 2.81
C SER A 316 -5.20 -2.16 2.30
N THR A 317 -3.91 -2.45 2.31
CA THR A 317 -2.86 -1.60 1.72
C THR A 317 -1.80 -2.45 1.06
N ASP A 318 -1.24 -1.98 -0.04
CA ASP A 318 -0.12 -2.67 -0.70
C ASP A 318 1.22 -2.47 0.06
N MET A 319 1.21 -1.68 1.14
CA MET A 319 2.30 -1.67 2.13
C MET A 319 2.44 -3.03 2.83
N GLY A 320 1.35 -3.81 2.89
CA GLY A 320 1.38 -5.23 3.27
C GLY A 320 2.41 -6.00 2.44
N ASN A 321 2.44 -5.83 1.11
CA ASN A 321 3.40 -6.52 0.25
C ASN A 321 4.86 -6.18 0.61
N VAL A 322 5.14 -4.91 0.93
CA VAL A 322 6.48 -4.46 1.36
C VAL A 322 6.87 -5.14 2.67
N SER A 323 5.95 -5.24 3.61
CA SER A 323 6.21 -5.77 4.95
C SER A 323 6.62 -7.26 5.00
N TRP A 324 6.36 -7.99 3.92
CA TRP A 324 6.81 -9.38 3.76
C TRP A 324 8.17 -9.51 3.04
N VAL A 325 8.71 -8.44 2.50
CA VAL A 325 10.01 -8.46 1.78
C VAL A 325 11.10 -7.67 2.50
N VAL A 326 10.73 -6.60 3.22
CA VAL A 326 11.63 -5.72 3.99
C VAL A 326 11.02 -5.46 5.37
N PRO A 327 11.80 -5.40 6.46
CA PRO A 327 11.29 -4.93 7.76
C PRO A 327 10.62 -3.57 7.63
N THR A 328 9.36 -3.46 8.05
CA THR A 328 8.50 -2.33 7.68
C THR A 328 7.59 -1.91 8.83
N ILE A 329 7.27 -0.61 8.90
CA ILE A 329 6.14 -0.07 9.66
C ILE A 329 5.28 0.83 8.77
N HIS A 330 3.99 0.89 9.12
CA HIS A 330 3.00 1.75 8.47
C HIS A 330 2.05 2.34 9.53
N PRO A 331 2.59 3.18 10.43
CA PRO A 331 1.82 3.75 11.53
C PRO A 331 0.83 4.81 11.07
N ASP A 332 -0.31 4.87 11.75
CA ASP A 332 -1.32 5.89 11.58
C ASP A 332 -1.10 7.08 12.52
N LEU A 333 -1.39 8.29 12.02
CA LEU A 333 -1.50 9.51 12.84
C LEU A 333 -2.80 10.26 12.53
N ALA A 334 -3.44 10.77 13.56
CA ALA A 334 -4.72 11.46 13.47
C ALA A 334 -4.62 12.82 12.77
N ILE A 335 -5.26 12.97 11.61
CA ILE A 335 -5.47 14.25 10.91
C ILE A 335 -6.88 14.82 11.12
N ALA A 336 -7.77 14.05 11.72
CA ALA A 336 -9.16 14.38 12.00
C ALA A 336 -9.55 13.94 13.40
N ASP A 337 -10.73 14.33 13.85
CA ASP A 337 -11.31 13.82 15.10
C ASP A 337 -12.14 12.57 14.79
N GLU A 338 -12.13 11.62 15.73
CA GLU A 338 -12.88 10.37 15.63
C GLU A 338 -14.38 10.60 15.91
N PRO A 339 -15.34 10.03 15.13
CA PRO A 339 -15.11 9.24 13.94
C PRO A 339 -15.12 10.09 12.66
N THR A 340 -14.06 10.02 11.89
CA THR A 340 -14.01 10.61 10.55
C THR A 340 -13.51 9.53 9.56
N PRO A 341 -14.43 8.79 8.93
CA PRO A 341 -14.04 7.67 8.10
C PRO A 341 -13.21 8.12 6.88
N GLY A 342 -12.17 7.37 6.56
CA GLY A 342 -11.45 7.47 5.29
C GLY A 342 -12.41 7.32 4.09
N HIS A 343 -11.96 7.70 2.91
CA HIS A 343 -12.75 7.69 1.66
C HIS A 343 -14.03 8.53 1.76
N SER A 344 -14.02 9.60 2.54
CA SER A 344 -15.11 10.56 2.69
C SER A 344 -14.68 11.98 2.34
N THR A 345 -15.67 12.84 2.06
CA THR A 345 -15.40 14.29 1.86
C THR A 345 -14.87 14.95 3.12
N ALA A 346 -15.31 14.50 4.31
CA ALA A 346 -14.83 15.02 5.58
C ALA A 346 -13.33 14.70 5.78
N PHE A 347 -12.90 13.49 5.44
CA PHE A 347 -11.49 13.09 5.54
C PHE A 347 -10.63 13.81 4.49
N ARG A 348 -11.13 13.95 3.23
CA ARG A 348 -10.47 14.77 2.20
C ARG A 348 -10.21 16.19 2.70
N ASP A 349 -11.22 16.83 3.29
CA ASP A 349 -11.11 18.21 3.77
C ASP A 349 -10.17 18.29 4.98
N ALA A 350 -10.13 17.25 5.84
CA ALA A 350 -9.18 17.13 6.94
C ALA A 350 -7.72 17.05 6.46
N ALA A 351 -7.46 16.39 5.33
CA ALA A 351 -6.13 16.24 4.75
C ALA A 351 -5.49 17.56 4.25
N ALA A 352 -6.27 18.65 4.16
CA ALA A 352 -5.78 20.00 3.88
C ALA A 352 -6.13 21.00 4.99
N SER A 353 -6.48 20.51 6.17
CA SER A 353 -6.80 21.33 7.35
C SER A 353 -5.55 21.70 8.14
N PRO A 354 -5.62 22.71 9.03
CA PRO A 354 -4.51 23.00 9.95
C PRO A 354 -4.04 21.80 10.77
N LYS A 355 -4.95 20.91 11.22
CA LYS A 355 -4.59 19.67 11.93
C LYS A 355 -3.86 18.69 10.99
N GLY A 356 -4.32 18.55 9.74
CA GLY A 356 -3.63 17.77 8.72
C GLY A 356 -2.22 18.30 8.43
N ASP A 357 -2.05 19.60 8.36
CA ASP A 357 -0.75 20.27 8.19
C ASP A 357 0.21 19.97 9.34
N GLU A 358 -0.25 20.14 10.59
CA GLU A 358 0.55 19.86 11.79
C GLU A 358 0.94 18.38 11.85
N THR A 359 0.01 17.46 11.54
CA THR A 359 0.28 16.03 11.53
C THR A 359 1.23 15.64 10.39
N THR A 360 1.15 16.28 9.22
CA THR A 360 2.11 16.09 8.12
C THR A 360 3.55 16.39 8.55
N LEU A 361 3.78 17.49 9.26
CA LEU A 361 5.10 17.87 9.78
C LEU A 361 5.57 16.94 10.90
N LEU A 362 4.66 16.55 11.78
CA LEU A 362 4.94 15.57 12.84
C LEU A 362 5.35 14.22 12.21
N ALA A 363 4.60 13.74 11.21
CA ALA A 363 4.92 12.51 10.50
C ALA A 363 6.30 12.57 9.83
N ALA A 364 6.63 13.69 9.16
CA ALA A 364 7.95 13.90 8.58
C ALA A 364 9.06 13.80 9.64
N THR A 365 8.84 14.39 10.82
CA THR A 365 9.77 14.33 11.94
C THR A 365 9.94 12.91 12.45
N LEU A 366 8.83 12.18 12.69
CA LEU A 366 8.86 10.82 13.25
C LEU A 366 9.49 9.81 12.29
N VAL A 367 9.22 9.93 10.99
CA VAL A 367 9.86 9.10 9.95
C VAL A 367 11.38 9.36 9.94
N ALA A 368 11.81 10.63 9.96
CA ALA A 368 13.22 10.99 9.99
C ALA A 368 13.92 10.53 11.27
N GLU A 369 13.30 10.71 12.45
CA GLU A 369 13.86 10.26 13.74
C GLU A 369 13.98 8.74 13.82
N THR A 370 13.00 8.01 13.28
CA THR A 370 13.04 6.54 13.22
C THR A 370 14.13 6.05 12.26
N ALA A 371 14.31 6.73 11.12
CA ALA A 371 15.44 6.46 10.22
C ALA A 371 16.80 6.72 10.90
N ILE A 372 16.93 7.78 11.70
CA ILE A 372 18.15 8.08 12.48
C ILE A 372 18.43 6.97 13.50
N ASP A 373 17.42 6.43 14.18
CA ASP A 373 17.63 5.31 15.11
C ASP A 373 18.24 4.10 14.39
N LEU A 374 17.75 3.77 13.21
CA LEU A 374 18.22 2.63 12.41
C LEU A 374 19.62 2.85 11.82
N LEU A 375 19.92 4.08 11.38
CA LEU A 375 21.25 4.46 10.88
C LEU A 375 22.29 4.48 12.01
N ALA A 376 21.88 4.85 13.22
CA ALA A 376 22.76 4.97 14.38
C ALA A 376 23.07 3.61 15.03
N ASP A 377 22.16 2.65 14.94
CA ASP A 377 22.29 1.33 15.59
C ASP A 377 21.99 0.18 14.62
N PRO A 378 23.00 -0.33 13.90
CA PRO A 378 22.82 -1.47 13.00
C PRO A 378 22.30 -2.75 13.68
N ALA A 379 22.38 -2.87 15.01
CA ALA A 379 21.79 -4.00 15.74
C ALA A 379 20.26 -3.98 15.72
N LEU A 380 19.64 -2.78 15.60
CA LEU A 380 18.19 -2.67 15.38
C LEU A 380 17.79 -3.29 14.04
N VAL A 381 18.53 -2.97 12.99
CA VAL A 381 18.32 -3.55 11.64
C VAL A 381 18.48 -5.07 11.66
N ALA A 382 19.53 -5.57 12.30
CA ALA A 382 19.78 -7.02 12.41
C ALA A 382 18.63 -7.74 13.16
N ARG A 383 18.08 -7.14 14.22
CA ARG A 383 16.91 -7.67 14.94
C ARG A 383 15.66 -7.65 14.06
N ALA A 384 15.38 -6.55 13.40
CA ALA A 384 14.23 -6.41 12.53
C ALA A 384 14.21 -7.49 11.42
N TRP A 385 15.36 -7.76 10.81
CA TRP A 385 15.50 -8.85 9.85
C TRP A 385 15.34 -10.24 10.47
N ALA A 386 15.83 -10.45 11.71
CA ALA A 386 15.63 -11.72 12.42
C ALA A 386 14.15 -11.97 12.75
N GLU A 387 13.38 -10.92 13.05
CA GLU A 387 11.94 -10.98 13.27
C GLU A 387 11.21 -11.33 11.98
N LEU A 388 11.47 -10.62 10.89
CA LEU A 388 10.85 -10.88 9.58
C LEU A 388 11.10 -12.31 9.09
N ARG A 389 12.33 -12.83 9.24
CA ARG A 389 12.66 -14.21 8.85
C ARG A 389 11.95 -15.29 9.67
N ARG A 390 11.50 -15.00 10.89
CA ARG A 390 10.72 -15.94 11.72
C ARG A 390 9.24 -15.99 11.34
N GLN A 391 8.75 -14.94 10.69
CA GLN A 391 7.34 -14.81 10.29
C GLN A 391 7.08 -15.35 8.87
N ARG A 392 8.14 -15.49 8.05
CA ARG A 392 8.12 -16.13 6.73
C ARG A 392 8.21 -17.67 6.86
#